data_f973e9c72a66f56c9a7dc80bee9df7c1
#
_entry.id   f973e9c72a66f56c9a7dc80bee9df7c1
#
_cell.length_a   1.000
_cell.length_b   1.000
_cell.length_c   1.000
_cell.angle_alpha   90.00
_cell.angle_beta   90.00
_cell.angle_gamma   90.00
#
_symmetry.space_group_name_H-M   'P 1'
#
loop_
_entity.id
_entity.type
_entity.pdbx_description
1 polymer ?
#
loop_
_entity_poly.entity_id
_entity_poly.type
_entity_poly.pdbx_seq_one_letter_code
_entity_poly.pdbx_strand_id
1 'polypeptide(L)'
;MKAIFKTVRPYKEDEMNLPVKDLEAALPFYEKVMGFEVISREETPCKSAFLSRDGIQMGIAENGGDPTQEGCFFEVDNAEAAFAELRSNGLEKEEAGFRIDQHGDTAWKVFFVVAPDGLCYCLGERQTGASVEKENDRGKDDV
;
A
#
# COMPACT_ATOMS: atom_id res chain seq x y z
N MET A 1 1.03 14.02 -11.08
CA MET A 1 -0.11 13.08 -11.21
C MET A 1 -0.21 12.25 -9.97
N LYS A 2 -1.41 12.09 -9.45
CA LYS A 2 -1.62 11.34 -8.22
C LYS A 2 -2.54 10.17 -8.48
N ALA A 3 -2.25 9.05 -7.82
CA ALA A 3 -3.14 7.91 -7.86
C ALA A 3 -4.21 8.06 -6.78
N ILE A 4 -5.32 7.36 -6.94
CA ILE A 4 -6.35 7.30 -5.93
C ILE A 4 -6.25 5.94 -5.25
N PHE A 5 -6.18 5.95 -3.94
CA PHE A 5 -6.19 4.73 -3.14
C PHE A 5 -7.64 4.39 -2.86
N LYS A 6 -8.10 3.25 -3.36
CA LYS A 6 -9.50 2.89 -3.34
C LYS A 6 -9.89 2.05 -2.14
N THR A 7 -9.06 1.09 -1.76
CA THR A 7 -9.31 0.25 -0.60
C THR A 7 -8.01 -0.10 0.07
N VAL A 8 -8.10 -0.56 1.31
CA VAL A 8 -6.96 -1.05 2.06
C VAL A 8 -7.37 -2.31 2.80
N ARG A 9 -6.50 -3.33 2.79
CA ARG A 9 -6.78 -4.59 3.49
C ARG A 9 -5.48 -5.11 4.10
N PRO A 10 -5.49 -5.44 5.39
CA PRO A 10 -4.29 -6.01 6.01
C PRO A 10 -4.05 -7.41 5.50
N TYR A 11 -2.79 -7.85 5.51
CA TYR A 11 -2.45 -9.21 5.10
C TYR A 11 -3.02 -10.23 6.08
N LYS A 12 -3.08 -9.89 7.35
CA LYS A 12 -3.65 -10.75 8.38
C LYS A 12 -5.03 -10.23 8.72
N GLU A 13 -5.82 -11.09 9.30
CA GLU A 13 -7.21 -10.75 9.56
C GLU A 13 -7.40 -9.68 10.57
N ASP A 14 -6.49 -9.52 11.47
CA ASP A 14 -6.62 -8.55 12.50
C ASP A 14 -6.71 -7.19 11.95
N GLU A 15 -7.28 -6.32 12.66
CA GLU A 15 -7.56 -5.02 12.22
C GLU A 15 -6.40 -4.23 11.70
N MET A 16 -6.70 -3.07 11.17
CA MET A 16 -5.73 -2.16 10.62
C MET A 16 -4.99 -1.43 11.71
N ASN A 17 -4.20 -2.19 12.45
CA ASN A 17 -3.38 -1.62 13.51
C ASN A 17 -2.00 -2.23 13.37
N LEU A 18 -1.29 -1.81 12.33
CA LEU A 18 -0.05 -2.43 11.94
C LEU A 18 1.08 -2.05 12.89
N PRO A 19 1.98 -2.98 13.20
CA PRO A 19 3.04 -2.68 14.17
C PRO A 19 4.12 -1.80 13.59
N VAL A 20 4.57 -0.82 14.37
CA VAL A 20 5.75 -0.04 14.05
C VAL A 20 6.66 -0.07 15.27
N LYS A 21 7.96 0.09 15.05
CA LYS A 21 8.91 0.08 16.16
C LYS A 21 9.01 1.44 16.81
N ASP A 22 8.86 2.52 16.03
CA ASP A 22 8.98 3.87 16.53
C ASP A 22 8.01 4.72 15.73
N LEU A 23 6.92 5.11 16.33
CA LEU A 23 5.87 5.84 15.64
C LEU A 23 6.38 7.16 15.08
N GLU A 24 7.16 7.90 15.87
CA GLU A 24 7.65 9.20 15.40
C GLU A 24 8.58 9.06 14.21
N ALA A 25 9.37 8.01 14.18
CA ALA A 25 10.26 7.77 13.04
C ALA A 25 9.50 7.27 11.82
N ALA A 26 8.39 6.58 12.03
CA ALA A 26 7.61 6.00 10.93
C ALA A 26 6.75 7.03 10.23
N LEU A 27 6.19 7.98 10.97
CA LEU A 27 5.20 8.90 10.41
C LEU A 27 5.66 9.65 9.18
N PRO A 28 6.92 10.15 9.09
CA PRO A 28 7.32 10.87 7.88
C PRO A 28 7.18 10.07 6.60
N PHE A 29 7.43 8.75 6.66
CA PHE A 29 7.26 7.90 5.48
C PHE A 29 5.79 7.94 5.02
N TYR A 30 4.85 7.80 5.95
CA TYR A 30 3.44 7.78 5.57
C TYR A 30 2.95 9.14 5.13
N GLU A 31 3.42 10.21 5.77
CA GLU A 31 2.93 11.53 5.43
C GLU A 31 3.56 12.06 4.14
N LYS A 32 4.86 11.84 3.95
CA LYS A 32 5.56 12.46 2.83
C LYS A 32 5.60 11.55 1.61
N VAL A 33 5.90 10.26 1.81
CA VAL A 33 6.04 9.37 0.67
C VAL A 33 4.68 8.81 0.26
N MET A 34 3.95 8.24 1.22
CA MET A 34 2.68 7.59 0.92
C MET A 34 1.51 8.57 0.77
N GLY A 35 1.68 9.80 1.24
CA GLY A 35 0.66 10.81 1.05
C GLY A 35 -0.54 10.70 1.99
N PHE A 36 -0.36 10.07 3.14
CA PHE A 36 -1.44 9.96 4.13
C PHE A 36 -1.44 11.17 5.04
N GLU A 37 -2.59 11.38 5.68
CA GLU A 37 -2.76 12.44 6.65
C GLU A 37 -3.05 11.82 8.00
N VAL A 38 -2.39 12.31 9.06
CA VAL A 38 -2.65 11.82 10.41
C VAL A 38 -3.94 12.45 10.89
N ILE A 39 -4.95 11.62 11.18
CA ILE A 39 -6.24 12.13 11.61
C ILE A 39 -6.43 12.02 13.12
N SER A 40 -5.67 11.15 13.79
CA SER A 40 -5.70 11.09 15.25
C SER A 40 -4.49 10.36 15.76
N ARG A 41 -4.12 10.61 17.02
CA ARG A 41 -3.00 9.95 17.68
C ARG A 41 -3.40 9.62 19.10
N GLU A 42 -2.85 8.52 19.63
CA GLU A 42 -3.06 8.13 21.01
C GLU A 42 -1.76 7.69 21.65
N GLU A 43 -1.66 7.86 22.96
CA GLU A 43 -0.46 7.49 23.69
C GLU A 43 -0.66 6.21 24.49
N THR A 44 -1.89 5.88 24.81
CA THR A 44 -2.19 4.68 25.62
C THR A 44 -3.22 3.85 24.90
N PRO A 45 -3.15 2.54 25.03
CA PRO A 45 -2.19 1.74 25.79
C PRO A 45 -0.79 1.73 25.17
N CYS A 46 -0.64 2.19 23.93
CA CYS A 46 0.66 2.36 23.30
C CYS A 46 0.54 3.51 22.31
N LYS A 47 1.67 4.03 21.87
CA LYS A 47 1.65 5.10 20.87
C LYS A 47 1.07 4.56 19.57
N SER A 48 0.08 5.27 19.03
CA SER A 48 -0.58 4.86 17.83
C SER A 48 -1.08 6.07 17.05
N ALA A 49 -1.38 5.84 15.77
CA ALA A 49 -1.92 6.88 14.92
C ALA A 49 -2.88 6.27 13.92
N PHE A 50 -3.94 7.02 13.59
CA PHE A 50 -4.80 6.69 12.47
C PHE A 50 -4.50 7.64 11.32
N LEU A 51 -4.40 7.07 10.14
CA LEU A 51 -4.01 7.78 8.94
C LEU A 51 -5.09 7.62 7.90
N SER A 52 -5.24 8.64 7.05
CA SER A 52 -6.26 8.60 6.00
C SER A 52 -5.71 9.14 4.70
N ARG A 53 -6.13 8.54 3.60
CA ARG A 53 -5.87 9.04 2.27
C ARG A 53 -7.00 8.60 1.35
N ASP A 54 -7.58 9.55 0.60
CA ASP A 54 -8.62 9.27 -0.39
C ASP A 54 -9.81 8.49 0.22
N GLY A 55 -10.08 8.74 1.49
CA GLY A 55 -11.21 8.09 2.16
C GLY A 55 -10.92 6.75 2.78
N ILE A 56 -9.74 6.17 2.55
CA ILE A 56 -9.38 4.95 3.25
C ILE A 56 -8.64 5.30 4.53
N GLN A 57 -8.66 4.38 5.48
CA GLN A 57 -8.02 4.61 6.77
C GLN A 57 -7.20 3.41 7.17
N MET A 58 -6.09 3.67 7.86
CA MET A 58 -5.26 2.61 8.41
C MET A 58 -4.70 3.06 9.74
N GLY A 59 -4.40 2.11 10.61
CA GLY A 59 -3.78 2.39 11.89
C GLY A 59 -2.38 1.81 11.98
N ILE A 60 -1.50 2.51 12.67
CA ILE A 60 -0.17 1.99 13.00
C ILE A 60 0.04 2.22 14.49
N ALA A 61 0.77 1.30 15.13
CA ALA A 61 0.91 1.34 16.59
C ALA A 61 2.18 0.66 17.05
N GLU A 62 2.75 1.17 18.13
CA GLU A 62 3.89 0.51 18.79
C GLU A 62 3.34 -0.60 19.67
N ASN A 63 2.77 -1.62 19.04
CA ASN A 63 2.04 -2.66 19.77
C ASN A 63 2.87 -3.93 20.03
N GLY A 64 4.17 -3.87 19.72
CA GLY A 64 5.06 -5.01 19.99
C GLY A 64 5.12 -6.05 18.89
N GLY A 65 4.33 -5.90 17.82
CA GLY A 65 4.39 -6.83 16.72
C GLY A 65 5.65 -6.64 15.88
N ASP A 66 5.89 -7.58 14.99
CA ASP A 66 7.07 -7.55 14.13
C ASP A 66 6.68 -6.95 12.78
N PRO A 67 7.14 -5.73 12.46
CA PRO A 67 6.75 -5.10 11.19
C PRO A 67 7.15 -5.92 9.96
N THR A 68 8.21 -6.73 10.06
CA THR A 68 8.64 -7.49 8.89
C THR A 68 7.68 -8.63 8.55
N GLN A 69 6.73 -8.93 9.43
CA GLN A 69 5.75 -10.00 9.21
C GLN A 69 4.38 -9.45 8.86
N GLU A 70 4.22 -8.15 8.74
CA GLU A 70 2.92 -7.53 8.56
C GLU A 70 2.94 -6.62 7.35
N GLY A 71 1.77 -6.14 6.99
CA GLY A 71 1.62 -5.24 5.87
C GLY A 71 0.18 -5.21 5.44
N CYS A 72 -0.06 -4.58 4.30
CA CYS A 72 -1.42 -4.56 3.77
C CYS A 72 -1.40 -4.33 2.27
N PHE A 73 -2.55 -4.52 1.66
CA PHE A 73 -2.77 -4.33 0.24
C PHE A 73 -3.58 -3.05 0.05
N PHE A 74 -3.11 -2.19 -0.84
CA PHE A 74 -3.87 -1.01 -1.26
C PHE A 74 -4.34 -1.22 -2.70
N GLU A 75 -5.63 -1.08 -2.93
CA GLU A 75 -6.11 -1.01 -4.30
C GLU A 75 -5.99 0.43 -4.77
N VAL A 76 -5.36 0.65 -5.93
CA VAL A 76 -5.20 1.97 -6.50
C VAL A 76 -5.83 1.98 -7.89
N ASP A 77 -6.15 3.18 -8.36
CA ASP A 77 -6.77 3.32 -9.68
C ASP A 77 -5.76 3.18 -10.82
N ASN A 78 -4.48 3.43 -10.54
CA ASN A 78 -3.44 3.39 -11.58
C ASN A 78 -2.10 3.10 -10.90
N ALA A 79 -1.59 1.88 -11.13
CA ALA A 79 -0.37 1.45 -10.45
C ALA A 79 0.85 2.24 -10.90
N GLU A 80 0.92 2.58 -12.19
CA GLU A 80 2.06 3.34 -12.67
C GLU A 80 2.07 4.75 -12.10
N ALA A 81 0.90 5.38 -12.03
CA ALA A 81 0.79 6.71 -11.43
C ALA A 81 1.12 6.66 -9.95
N ALA A 82 0.71 5.58 -9.26
CA ALA A 82 1.03 5.44 -7.85
C ALA A 82 2.53 5.35 -7.64
N PHE A 83 3.22 4.54 -8.43
CA PHE A 83 4.67 4.43 -8.30
C PHE A 83 5.35 5.77 -8.60
N ALA A 84 4.91 6.45 -9.65
CA ALA A 84 5.50 7.73 -10.01
C ALA A 84 5.30 8.77 -8.91
N GLU A 85 4.11 8.76 -8.30
CA GLU A 85 3.84 9.68 -7.21
C GLU A 85 4.75 9.42 -6.01
N LEU A 86 4.87 8.15 -5.61
CA LEU A 86 5.71 7.82 -4.46
C LEU A 86 7.18 8.15 -4.73
N ARG A 87 7.66 7.90 -5.95
CA ARG A 87 9.02 8.29 -6.32
C ARG A 87 9.20 9.80 -6.22
N SER A 88 8.22 10.53 -6.71
CA SER A 88 8.26 11.99 -6.64
C SER A 88 8.27 12.48 -5.21
N ASN A 89 7.67 11.72 -4.30
CA ASN A 89 7.60 12.08 -2.88
C ASN A 89 8.81 11.59 -2.08
N GLY A 90 9.75 10.90 -2.72
CA GLY A 90 10.98 10.51 -2.03
C GLY A 90 11.20 9.01 -1.87
N LEU A 91 10.34 8.18 -2.43
CA LEU A 91 10.55 6.74 -2.35
C LEU A 91 11.85 6.36 -3.06
N GLU A 92 12.70 5.60 -2.37
CA GLU A 92 14.03 5.26 -2.90
C GLU A 92 14.02 3.89 -3.55
N LYS A 93 13.13 3.69 -4.49
CA LYS A 93 13.03 2.45 -5.24
C LYS A 93 13.10 2.82 -6.71
N GLU A 94 14.15 2.36 -7.41
CA GLU A 94 14.41 2.84 -8.76
C GLU A 94 13.45 2.30 -9.78
N GLU A 95 13.05 1.04 -9.63
CA GLU A 95 12.14 0.42 -10.58
C GLU A 95 11.02 -0.22 -9.81
N ALA A 96 9.81 -0.12 -10.34
CA ALA A 96 8.64 -0.64 -9.66
C ALA A 96 8.65 -2.16 -9.58
N GLY A 97 9.12 -2.82 -10.64
CA GLY A 97 9.06 -4.27 -10.70
C GLY A 97 7.62 -4.75 -10.84
N PHE A 98 6.83 -4.06 -11.67
CA PHE A 98 5.43 -4.45 -11.84
C PHE A 98 5.30 -5.89 -12.27
N ARG A 99 4.28 -6.56 -11.73
CA ARG A 99 3.94 -7.90 -12.19
C ARG A 99 2.43 -8.05 -12.16
N ILE A 100 1.94 -9.09 -12.83
CA ILE A 100 0.51 -9.37 -12.86
C ILE A 100 0.26 -10.57 -11.95
N ASP A 101 -0.57 -10.37 -10.95
CA ASP A 101 -0.98 -11.43 -10.02
C ASP A 101 -2.42 -11.78 -10.29
N GLN A 102 -2.72 -13.06 -10.34
CA GLN A 102 -4.08 -13.55 -10.59
C GLN A 102 -4.66 -14.04 -9.28
N HIS A 103 -5.82 -13.53 -8.91
CA HIS A 103 -6.54 -13.94 -7.73
C HIS A 103 -7.98 -14.26 -8.13
N GLY A 104 -8.27 -15.56 -8.26
CA GLY A 104 -9.58 -15.97 -8.75
C GLY A 104 -9.78 -15.47 -10.17
N ASP A 105 -10.86 -14.74 -10.38
CA ASP A 105 -11.17 -14.20 -11.71
C ASP A 105 -10.60 -12.81 -11.93
N THR A 106 -9.85 -12.30 -10.98
CA THR A 106 -9.35 -10.93 -11.06
C THR A 106 -7.83 -10.91 -11.19
N ALA A 107 -7.34 -10.17 -12.15
CA ALA A 107 -5.90 -9.94 -12.30
C ALA A 107 -5.56 -8.56 -11.74
N TRP A 108 -4.37 -8.43 -11.19
CA TRP A 108 -3.91 -7.21 -10.56
C TRP A 108 -2.52 -6.88 -11.05
N LYS A 109 -2.29 -5.63 -11.44
CA LYS A 109 -0.96 -5.13 -11.73
C LYS A 109 -0.41 -4.55 -10.44
N VAL A 110 0.64 -5.17 -9.90
CA VAL A 110 1.07 -4.84 -8.54
C VAL A 110 2.53 -4.45 -8.49
N PHE A 111 2.89 -3.69 -7.47
CA PHE A 111 4.27 -3.46 -7.07
C PHE A 111 4.30 -3.38 -5.55
N PHE A 112 5.48 -3.51 -4.97
CA PHE A 112 5.64 -3.60 -3.53
C PHE A 112 6.49 -2.46 -3.01
N VAL A 113 6.15 -1.98 -1.81
CA VAL A 113 6.88 -0.91 -1.13
C VAL A 113 7.13 -1.40 0.29
N VAL A 114 8.38 -1.30 0.75
CA VAL A 114 8.74 -1.69 2.10
C VAL A 114 9.02 -0.43 2.90
N ALA A 115 8.30 -0.25 4.00
CA ALA A 115 8.47 0.90 4.87
C ALA A 115 9.79 0.78 5.63
N PRO A 116 10.30 1.88 6.18
CA PRO A 116 11.62 1.86 6.84
C PRO A 116 11.76 0.83 7.95
N ASP A 117 10.68 0.51 8.67
CA ASP A 117 10.76 -0.46 9.75
C ASP A 117 10.40 -1.88 9.31
N GLY A 118 10.09 -2.09 8.02
CA GLY A 118 9.93 -3.44 7.48
C GLY A 118 8.53 -3.81 7.04
N LEU A 119 7.52 -2.99 7.34
CA LEU A 119 6.16 -3.27 6.86
C LEU A 119 6.14 -3.30 5.34
N CYS A 120 5.51 -4.32 4.78
CA CYS A 120 5.48 -4.51 3.33
C CYS A 120 4.10 -4.17 2.80
N TYR A 121 4.05 -3.26 1.84
CA TYR A 121 2.80 -2.84 1.22
C TYR A 121 2.77 -3.28 -0.23
N CYS A 122 1.62 -3.81 -0.64
CA CYS A 122 1.38 -4.16 -2.03
C CYS A 122 0.37 -3.17 -2.59
N LEU A 123 0.72 -2.50 -3.66
CA LEU A 123 -0.19 -1.58 -4.32
C LEU A 123 -0.60 -2.19 -5.65
N GLY A 124 -1.90 -2.34 -5.87
CA GLY A 124 -2.38 -3.05 -7.04
C GLY A 124 -3.49 -2.34 -7.76
N GLU A 125 -3.44 -2.40 -9.08
CA GLU A 125 -4.47 -1.89 -9.97
C GLU A 125 -5.21 -3.06 -10.58
N ARG A 126 -6.53 -3.07 -10.43
CA ARG A 126 -7.35 -4.13 -11.00
C ARG A 126 -7.31 -4.05 -12.52
N GLN A 127 -7.04 -5.19 -13.15
CA GLN A 127 -7.01 -5.26 -14.60
C GLN A 127 -8.36 -5.75 -15.09
N THR A 128 -8.93 -5.04 -16.07
CA THR A 128 -10.19 -5.50 -16.64
C THR A 128 -9.91 -6.59 -17.67
N GLY A 129 -10.90 -7.43 -17.95
CA GLY A 129 -10.71 -8.53 -18.85
C GLY A 129 -10.22 -8.09 -20.22
N ALA A 130 -10.67 -6.97 -20.67
CA ALA A 130 -10.28 -6.49 -21.99
C ALA A 130 -8.81 -6.13 -22.07
N SER A 131 -8.19 -5.76 -21.00
CA SER A 131 -6.79 -5.37 -21.04
C SER A 131 -5.86 -6.52 -20.79
N VAL A 132 -6.38 -7.67 -20.52
CA VAL A 132 -5.52 -8.77 -20.25
C VAL A 132 -4.93 -9.31 -21.49
N GLU A 133 -5.29 -9.15 -22.34
CA GLU A 133 -4.72 -9.64 -23.26
C GLU A 133 -3.73 -8.91 -23.75
N LYS A 134 -3.76 -8.44 -23.62
CA LYS A 134 -3.11 -7.61 -23.81
C LYS A 134 -2.06 -7.25 -23.40
N GLU A 135 -1.99 -7.78 -23.38
CA GLU A 135 -1.21 -7.53 -22.83
C GLU A 135 -0.83 -7.98 -22.50
N ASN A 136 -1.28 -8.72 -22.93
CA ASN A 136 -1.17 -9.14 -22.33
C ASN A 136 -1.45 -9.43 -22.14
N ASP A 137 -1.68 -9.93 -22.82
CA ASP A 137 -2.00 -10.12 -22.45
C ASP A 137 -2.41 -10.40 -22.16
N ARG A 138 -2.51 -10.96 -22.88
CA ARG A 138 -2.82 -11.15 -22.41
C ARG A 138 -3.19 -11.38 -21.99
N GLY A 139 -3.57 -11.78 -22.84
CA GLY A 139 -3.74 -11.92 -22.21
C GLY A 139 -4.46 -12.02 -22.10
N LYS A 140 -4.78 -12.42 -22.46
CA LYS A 140 -5.31 -12.39 -22.14
C LYS A 140 -5.99 -12.25 -21.91
N ASP A 141 -6.21 -12.53 -22.46
CA ASP A 141 -6.78 -12.24 -22.08
C ASP A 141 -7.33 -12.23 -21.94
N ASP A 142 -7.42 -12.65 -22.45
CA ASP A 142 -7.79 -12.42 -22.12
C ASP A 142 -8.16 -12.44 -22.03
N VAL A 143 -8.27 -12.92 -22.52
CA VAL A 143 -8.44 -12.63 -22.17
C VAL A 143 -8.69 -12.73 -22.08
#